data_501e226d5fb6dafbd2b1d8eab5c56940
#
_entry.id   501e226d5fb6dafbd2b1d8eab5c56940
#
_cell.length_a   1.000
_cell.length_b   1.000
_cell.length_c   1.000
_cell.angle_alpha   90.00
_cell.angle_beta   90.00
_cell.angle_gamma   90.00
#
_symmetry.space_group_name_H-M   'P 1'
#
loop_
_entity.id
_entity.type
_entity.pdbx_description
1 polymer ?
#
loop_
_entity_poly.entity_id
_entity_poly.type
_entity_poly.pdbx_seq_one_letter_code
_entity_poly.pdbx_strand_id
1 'polypeptide(L)'
;MLIRKAKIQDLDGMMALINEYAQQGLMLPRSKLSLCETLHCFSVVIDDIGEVGEPGEVVGVGGLHILWEDLAEVRSLAISEKAKGKGLGKKLVNHLIDEARELGLRRVMSLTYQQEFFEKCKFYVVKKETLPHKVWKDCINCSKFPSCDEIAMIRELAPTPVGVK
;
A
#
# COMPACT_ATOMS: atom_id res chain seq x y z
N MET A 1 9.94 4.94 -15.48
CA MET A 1 9.67 4.15 -14.26
C MET A 1 8.54 3.18 -14.50
N LEU A 2 8.68 1.96 -14.01
CA LEU A 2 7.74 0.88 -14.24
C LEU A 2 7.03 0.52 -12.93
N ILE A 3 5.70 0.40 -12.97
CA ILE A 3 4.89 -0.13 -11.86
C ILE A 3 4.47 -1.54 -12.23
N ARG A 4 4.78 -2.51 -11.37
CA ARG A 4 4.45 -3.91 -11.60
C ARG A 4 4.29 -4.67 -10.28
N LYS A 5 3.77 -5.89 -10.34
CA LYS A 5 3.73 -6.77 -9.16
C LYS A 5 5.15 -7.09 -8.69
N ALA A 6 5.30 -7.21 -7.38
CA ALA A 6 6.58 -7.54 -6.77
C ALA A 6 7.04 -8.94 -7.14
N LYS A 7 8.35 -9.10 -7.26
CA LYS A 7 9.02 -10.38 -7.51
C LYS A 7 10.00 -10.67 -6.37
N ILE A 8 10.45 -11.90 -6.27
CA ILE A 8 11.42 -12.32 -5.23
C ILE A 8 12.65 -11.42 -5.22
N GLN A 9 13.15 -11.05 -6.40
CA GLN A 9 14.33 -10.17 -6.52
C GLN A 9 14.14 -8.78 -5.92
N ASP A 10 12.90 -8.36 -5.66
CA ASP A 10 12.59 -7.03 -5.12
C ASP A 10 12.59 -7.00 -3.59
N LEU A 11 12.64 -8.15 -2.92
CA LEU A 11 12.45 -8.25 -1.46
C LEU A 11 13.39 -7.35 -0.66
N ASP A 12 14.67 -7.36 -0.96
CA ASP A 12 15.64 -6.56 -0.20
C ASP A 12 15.42 -5.06 -0.38
N GLY A 13 15.10 -4.64 -1.60
CA GLY A 13 14.78 -3.24 -1.90
C GLY A 13 13.48 -2.79 -1.22
N MET A 14 12.46 -3.64 -1.22
CA MET A 14 11.19 -3.38 -0.55
C MET A 14 11.40 -3.23 0.96
N MET A 15 12.13 -4.17 1.55
CA MET A 15 12.39 -4.17 2.99
C MET A 15 13.18 -2.92 3.41
N ALA A 16 14.20 -2.54 2.66
CA ALA A 16 14.99 -1.36 2.94
C ALA A 16 14.12 -0.09 2.92
N LEU A 17 13.26 0.04 1.93
CA LEU A 17 12.40 1.22 1.77
C LEU A 17 11.33 1.30 2.87
N ILE A 18 10.67 0.19 3.17
CA ILE A 18 9.65 0.14 4.23
C ILE A 18 10.28 0.44 5.59
N ASN A 19 11.41 -0.18 5.91
CA ASN A 19 12.03 -0.03 7.22
C ASN A 19 12.67 1.35 7.42
N GLU A 20 13.08 2.03 6.35
CA GLU A 20 13.50 3.43 6.41
C GLU A 20 12.38 4.32 6.97
N TYR A 21 11.16 4.16 6.46
CA TYR A 21 10.00 4.89 6.97
C TYR A 21 9.53 4.39 8.34
N ALA A 22 9.66 3.10 8.60
CA ALA A 22 9.31 2.53 9.90
C ALA A 22 10.20 3.10 11.03
N GLN A 23 11.47 3.34 10.76
CA GLN A 23 12.39 3.97 11.71
C GLN A 23 11.96 5.39 12.06
N GLN A 24 11.28 6.07 11.16
CA GLN A 24 10.72 7.40 11.39
C GLN A 24 9.35 7.37 12.09
N GLY A 25 8.84 6.18 12.42
CA GLY A 25 7.53 6.03 13.04
C GLY A 25 6.34 6.21 12.11
N LEU A 26 6.57 6.19 10.80
CA LEU A 26 5.55 6.51 9.79
C LEU A 26 4.81 5.27 9.29
N MET A 27 5.32 4.08 9.55
CA MET A 27 4.66 2.81 9.22
C MET A 27 5.24 1.67 10.06
N LEU A 28 4.57 0.50 10.02
CA LEU A 28 5.05 -0.69 10.70
C LEU A 28 6.24 -1.29 9.94
N PRO A 29 7.27 -1.75 10.68
CA PRO A 29 8.37 -2.47 10.05
C PRO A 29 7.90 -3.83 9.54
N ARG A 30 8.60 -4.35 8.55
CA ARG A 30 8.35 -5.66 7.97
C ARG A 30 9.62 -6.49 7.97
N SER A 31 9.51 -7.76 8.38
CA SER A 31 10.60 -8.72 8.25
C SER A 31 10.63 -9.28 6.83
N LYS A 32 11.77 -9.84 6.45
CA LYS A 32 11.90 -10.52 5.16
C LYS A 32 10.92 -11.69 5.05
N LEU A 33 10.72 -12.45 6.15
CA LEU A 33 9.75 -13.55 6.18
C LEU A 33 8.33 -13.05 5.90
N SER A 34 7.92 -11.96 6.56
CA SER A 34 6.59 -11.36 6.34
C SER A 34 6.40 -10.95 4.89
N LEU A 35 7.41 -10.33 4.28
CA LEU A 35 7.34 -9.92 2.88
C LEU A 35 7.31 -11.13 1.94
N CYS A 36 8.05 -12.19 2.25
CA CYS A 36 7.99 -13.43 1.46
C CYS A 36 6.59 -14.04 1.47
N GLU A 37 5.99 -14.14 2.64
CA GLU A 37 4.66 -14.74 2.80
C GLU A 37 3.55 -13.95 2.11
N THR A 38 3.72 -12.64 2.02
CA THR A 38 2.71 -11.73 1.46
C THR A 38 3.16 -11.05 0.16
N LEU A 39 4.19 -11.59 -0.49
CA LEU A 39 4.77 -10.97 -1.68
C LEU A 39 3.74 -10.68 -2.76
N HIS A 40 2.78 -11.58 -2.96
CA HIS A 40 1.72 -11.44 -3.95
C HIS A 40 0.77 -10.26 -3.67
N CYS A 41 0.77 -9.72 -2.45
CA CYS A 41 -0.01 -8.53 -2.11
C CYS A 41 0.64 -7.23 -2.58
N PHE A 42 1.94 -7.26 -2.89
CA PHE A 42 2.72 -6.06 -3.14
C PHE A 42 2.91 -5.74 -4.61
N SER A 43 2.96 -4.45 -4.90
CA SER A 43 3.40 -3.88 -6.16
C SER A 43 4.56 -2.94 -5.90
N VAL A 44 5.42 -2.78 -6.89
CA VAL A 44 6.63 -1.96 -6.77
C VAL A 44 6.72 -0.96 -7.91
N VAL A 45 7.39 0.14 -7.66
CA VAL A 45 7.84 1.08 -8.68
C VAL A 45 9.33 0.85 -8.87
N ILE A 46 9.72 0.56 -10.08
CA ILE A 46 11.12 0.27 -10.44
C ILE A 46 11.67 1.42 -11.26
N ASP A 47 12.79 1.94 -10.83
CA ASP A 47 13.60 2.85 -11.63
C ASP A 47 14.55 1.98 -12.47
N ASP A 48 14.26 1.90 -13.76
CA ASP A 48 15.03 1.08 -14.70
C ASP A 48 16.10 1.89 -15.44
N ILE A 49 16.43 3.09 -14.95
CA ILE A 49 17.54 3.88 -15.48
C ILE A 49 18.85 3.29 -14.96
N GLY A 50 19.30 2.22 -15.61
CA GLY A 50 20.53 1.51 -15.30
C GLY A 50 21.14 0.92 -16.55
N GLU A 51 22.29 0.27 -16.42
CA GLU A 51 22.90 -0.45 -17.54
C GLU A 51 22.01 -1.62 -17.96
N VAL A 52 22.03 -1.91 -19.24
CA VAL A 52 21.26 -3.04 -19.81
C VAL A 52 21.68 -4.34 -19.11
N GLY A 53 20.70 -5.03 -18.50
CA GLY A 53 20.93 -6.28 -17.79
C GLY A 53 21.05 -6.18 -16.27
N GLU A 54 21.08 -4.97 -15.71
CA GLU A 54 21.04 -4.79 -14.26
C GLU A 54 19.58 -4.68 -13.78
N PRO A 55 19.25 -5.28 -12.60
CA PRO A 55 17.93 -5.09 -12.02
C PRO A 55 17.74 -3.61 -11.67
N GLY A 56 16.56 -3.06 -12.01
CA GLY A 56 16.21 -1.70 -11.63
C GLY A 56 16.07 -1.58 -10.11
N GLU A 57 16.23 -0.34 -9.62
CA GLU A 57 16.10 -0.05 -8.20
C GLU A 57 14.64 0.06 -7.78
N VAL A 58 14.28 -0.52 -6.63
CA VAL A 58 12.96 -0.33 -6.02
C VAL A 58 12.89 1.07 -5.43
N VAL A 59 12.07 1.93 -6.03
CA VAL A 59 11.87 3.31 -5.57
C VAL A 59 10.47 3.55 -5.03
N GLY A 60 9.60 2.56 -5.10
CA GLY A 60 8.28 2.61 -4.51
C GLY A 60 7.77 1.22 -4.19
N VAL A 61 6.94 1.12 -3.15
CA VAL A 61 6.32 -0.12 -2.73
C VAL A 61 4.94 0.19 -2.15
N GLY A 62 4.00 -0.71 -2.36
CA GLY A 62 2.69 -0.62 -1.74
C GLY A 62 2.01 -1.98 -1.81
N GLY A 63 1.29 -2.32 -0.75
CA GLY A 63 0.56 -3.58 -0.66
C GLY A 63 -0.95 -3.36 -0.66
N LEU A 64 -1.66 -4.29 -1.28
CA LEU A 64 -3.11 -4.38 -1.21
C LEU A 64 -3.45 -5.69 -0.48
N HIS A 65 -3.95 -5.56 0.75
CA HIS A 65 -4.27 -6.70 1.60
C HIS A 65 -5.78 -6.85 1.70
N ILE A 66 -6.31 -8.00 1.30
CA ILE A 66 -7.74 -8.29 1.43
C ILE A 66 -8.05 -8.55 2.90
N LEU A 67 -9.00 -7.80 3.45
CA LEU A 67 -9.43 -7.93 4.85
C LEU A 67 -10.74 -8.68 4.97
N TRP A 68 -11.62 -8.53 4.00
CA TRP A 68 -12.90 -9.20 3.91
C TRP A 68 -13.33 -9.27 2.45
N GLU A 69 -14.45 -9.91 2.16
CA GLU A 69 -14.94 -10.09 0.79
C GLU A 69 -15.26 -8.78 0.05
N ASP A 70 -15.43 -7.68 0.77
CA ASP A 70 -15.76 -6.37 0.20
C ASP A 70 -14.76 -5.26 0.57
N LEU A 71 -13.68 -5.59 1.29
CA LEU A 71 -12.76 -4.60 1.85
C LEU A 71 -11.32 -5.04 1.72
N ALA A 72 -10.48 -4.15 1.22
CA ALA A 72 -9.03 -4.29 1.24
C ALA A 72 -8.38 -3.07 1.87
N GLU A 73 -7.11 -3.20 2.22
CA GLU A 73 -6.32 -2.13 2.80
C GLU A 73 -5.05 -1.90 2.00
N VAL A 74 -4.75 -0.62 1.72
CA VAL A 74 -3.44 -0.21 1.22
C VAL A 74 -2.49 -0.11 2.40
N ARG A 75 -1.45 -0.92 2.40
CA ARG A 75 -0.44 -1.00 3.46
C ARG A 75 0.95 -0.76 2.94
N SER A 76 1.83 -0.29 3.82
CA SER A 76 3.27 -0.16 3.54
C SER A 76 3.56 0.64 2.28
N LEU A 77 2.77 1.68 2.04
CA LEU A 77 2.95 2.57 0.88
C LEU A 77 4.13 3.50 1.15
N ALA A 78 5.17 3.37 0.35
CA ALA A 78 6.37 4.18 0.49
C ALA A 78 6.97 4.51 -0.86
N ILE A 79 7.38 5.77 -1.04
CA ILE A 79 8.12 6.23 -2.22
C ILE A 79 9.47 6.75 -1.73
N SER A 80 10.55 6.32 -2.35
CA SER A 80 11.90 6.79 -2.04
C SER A 80 11.99 8.30 -2.15
N GLU A 81 12.74 8.93 -1.24
CA GLU A 81 12.92 10.39 -1.24
C GLU A 81 13.38 10.93 -2.60
N LYS A 82 14.30 10.23 -3.25
CA LYS A 82 14.81 10.65 -4.57
C LYS A 82 13.78 10.55 -5.69
N ALA A 83 12.69 9.84 -5.49
CA ALA A 83 11.63 9.65 -6.48
C ALA A 83 10.37 10.47 -6.16
N LYS A 84 10.37 11.22 -5.06
CA LYS A 84 9.24 12.08 -4.69
C LYS A 84 9.07 13.25 -5.65
N GLY A 85 7.85 13.80 -5.67
CA GLY A 85 7.53 14.95 -6.51
C GLY A 85 7.21 14.62 -7.97
N LYS A 86 7.16 13.35 -8.33
CA LYS A 86 6.88 12.89 -9.71
C LYS A 86 5.50 12.27 -9.87
N GLY A 87 4.66 12.33 -8.83
CA GLY A 87 3.33 11.73 -8.85
C GLY A 87 3.31 10.21 -8.77
N LEU A 88 4.41 9.58 -8.40
CA LEU A 88 4.53 8.11 -8.36
C LEU A 88 3.66 7.48 -7.29
N GLY A 89 3.51 8.13 -6.13
CA GLY A 89 2.64 7.63 -5.07
C GLY A 89 1.19 7.51 -5.53
N LYS A 90 0.68 8.53 -6.20
CA LYS A 90 -0.67 8.53 -6.75
C LYS A 90 -0.84 7.46 -7.83
N LYS A 91 0.14 7.32 -8.70
CA LYS A 91 0.13 6.28 -9.76
C LYS A 91 0.12 4.88 -9.14
N LEU A 92 0.89 4.68 -8.08
CA LEU A 92 0.94 3.39 -7.39
C LEU A 92 -0.39 3.09 -6.69
N VAL A 93 -0.98 4.07 -6.00
CA VAL A 93 -2.30 3.90 -5.39
C VAL A 93 -3.35 3.56 -6.45
N ASN A 94 -3.35 4.27 -7.58
CA ASN A 94 -4.28 3.98 -8.66
C ASN A 94 -4.09 2.56 -9.23
N HIS A 95 -2.86 2.10 -9.31
CA HIS A 95 -2.56 0.72 -9.71
C HIS A 95 -3.17 -0.30 -8.73
N LEU A 96 -3.04 -0.04 -7.43
CA LEU A 96 -3.65 -0.90 -6.39
C LEU A 96 -5.18 -0.84 -6.43
N ILE A 97 -5.75 0.33 -6.70
CA ILE A 97 -7.21 0.49 -6.87
C ILE A 97 -7.71 -0.31 -8.06
N ASP A 98 -6.99 -0.28 -9.19
CA ASP A 98 -7.36 -1.06 -10.36
C ASP A 98 -7.32 -2.56 -10.06
N GLU A 99 -6.31 -3.01 -9.32
CA GLU A 99 -6.23 -4.40 -8.84
C GLU A 99 -7.44 -4.75 -7.96
N ALA A 100 -7.81 -3.86 -7.04
CA ALA A 100 -8.98 -4.05 -6.17
C ALA A 100 -10.27 -4.19 -6.99
N ARG A 101 -10.43 -3.38 -8.04
CA ARG A 101 -11.59 -3.48 -8.94
C ARG A 101 -11.63 -4.81 -9.67
N GLU A 102 -10.50 -5.26 -10.17
CA GLU A 102 -10.41 -6.56 -10.86
C GLU A 102 -10.75 -7.72 -9.93
N LEU A 103 -10.41 -7.60 -8.65
CA LEU A 103 -10.74 -8.61 -7.65
C LEU A 103 -12.21 -8.55 -7.20
N GLY A 104 -12.95 -7.52 -7.58
CA GLY A 104 -14.35 -7.36 -7.19
C GLY A 104 -14.57 -6.72 -5.83
N LEU A 105 -13.56 -6.07 -5.29
CA LEU A 105 -13.66 -5.38 -4.01
C LEU A 105 -14.46 -4.08 -4.16
N ARG A 106 -15.22 -3.74 -3.12
CA ARG A 106 -16.09 -2.54 -3.12
C ARG A 106 -15.49 -1.37 -2.39
N ARG A 107 -14.57 -1.61 -1.46
CA ARG A 107 -13.98 -0.57 -0.64
C ARG A 107 -12.49 -0.85 -0.43
N VAL A 108 -11.72 0.22 -0.43
CA VAL A 108 -10.29 0.17 -0.08
C VAL A 108 -10.06 1.19 1.01
N MET A 109 -9.39 0.76 2.08
CA MET A 109 -9.08 1.63 3.21
C MET A 109 -7.59 1.85 3.35
N SER A 110 -7.22 2.86 4.12
CA SER A 110 -5.85 3.09 4.58
C SER A 110 -5.87 3.69 5.97
N LEU A 111 -4.93 3.28 6.80
CA LEU A 111 -4.61 3.96 8.07
C LEU A 111 -3.35 4.76 7.80
N THR A 112 -3.41 6.08 7.94
CA THR A 112 -2.37 6.96 7.42
C THR A 112 -2.16 8.22 8.25
N TYR A 113 -0.95 8.78 8.16
CA TYR A 113 -0.65 10.15 8.58
C TYR A 113 -0.74 11.12 7.40
N GLN A 114 -0.97 10.64 6.17
CA GLN A 114 -0.91 11.40 4.93
C GLN A 114 -2.31 11.71 4.40
N GLN A 115 -3.12 12.41 5.18
CA GLN A 115 -4.51 12.71 4.83
C GLN A 115 -4.63 13.40 3.48
N GLU A 116 -3.87 14.47 3.26
CA GLU A 116 -3.94 15.24 2.01
C GLU A 116 -3.61 14.39 0.78
N PHE A 117 -2.61 13.52 0.91
CA PHE A 117 -2.21 12.62 -0.17
C PHE A 117 -3.36 11.70 -0.55
N PHE A 118 -3.98 11.04 0.45
CA PHE A 118 -5.08 10.12 0.19
C PHE A 118 -6.36 10.83 -0.27
N GLU A 119 -6.61 12.06 0.17
CA GLU A 119 -7.71 12.86 -0.36
C GLU A 119 -7.53 13.11 -1.85
N LYS A 120 -6.30 13.40 -2.31
CA LYS A 120 -5.98 13.54 -3.72
C LYS A 120 -6.16 12.23 -4.50
N CYS A 121 -6.10 11.10 -3.81
CA CYS A 121 -6.39 9.78 -4.36
C CYS A 121 -7.87 9.39 -4.22
N LYS A 122 -8.73 10.35 -3.89
CA LYS A 122 -10.19 10.20 -3.77
C LYS A 122 -10.64 9.35 -2.58
N PHE A 123 -9.83 9.27 -1.54
CA PHE A 123 -10.22 8.70 -0.26
C PHE A 123 -10.86 9.78 0.62
N TYR A 124 -11.71 9.39 1.55
CA TYR A 124 -12.29 10.30 2.53
C TYR A 124 -12.14 9.74 3.94
N VAL A 125 -12.10 10.64 4.93
CA VAL A 125 -11.88 10.27 6.33
C VAL A 125 -13.13 9.59 6.89
N VAL A 126 -12.92 8.49 7.61
CA VAL A 126 -13.98 7.79 8.35
C VAL A 126 -13.56 7.62 9.81
N LYS A 127 -14.53 7.39 10.68
CA LYS A 127 -14.25 7.08 12.08
C LYS A 127 -13.72 5.65 12.20
N LYS A 128 -12.64 5.48 12.97
CA LYS A 128 -12.02 4.16 13.18
C LYS A 128 -13.02 3.12 13.70
N GLU A 129 -13.96 3.56 14.56
CA GLU A 129 -14.97 2.69 15.16
C GLU A 129 -15.92 2.07 14.14
N THR A 130 -16.03 2.65 12.95
CA THR A 130 -16.87 2.11 11.87
C THR A 130 -16.23 0.97 11.11
N LEU A 131 -14.94 0.71 11.35
CA LEU A 131 -14.20 -0.33 10.65
C LEU A 131 -14.38 -1.69 11.34
N PRO A 132 -14.41 -2.80 10.57
CA PRO A 132 -14.50 -4.14 11.15
C PRO A 132 -13.34 -4.45 12.10
N HIS A 133 -13.58 -5.24 13.13
CA HIS A 133 -12.53 -5.67 14.07
C HIS A 133 -11.31 -6.30 13.39
N LYS A 134 -11.50 -6.94 12.25
CA LYS A 134 -10.41 -7.56 11.47
C LYS A 134 -9.33 -6.57 11.04
N VAL A 135 -9.69 -5.30 10.87
CA VAL A 135 -8.75 -4.22 10.52
C VAL A 135 -7.70 -4.03 11.61
N TRP A 136 -8.06 -4.29 12.87
CA TRP A 136 -7.22 -4.05 14.04
C TRP A 136 -6.26 -5.19 14.37
N LYS A 137 -6.29 -6.28 13.63
CA LYS A 137 -5.47 -7.47 13.86
C LYS A 137 -3.98 -7.14 13.97
N ASP A 138 -3.46 -6.36 13.04
CA ASP A 138 -2.05 -5.94 13.05
C ASP A 138 -1.79 -4.83 14.06
N CYS A 139 -2.80 -4.02 14.36
CA CYS A 139 -2.66 -2.91 15.30
C CYS A 139 -2.45 -3.36 16.74
N ILE A 140 -2.95 -4.53 17.11
CA ILE A 140 -2.77 -5.09 18.46
C ILE A 140 -1.28 -5.21 18.82
N ASN A 141 -0.44 -5.52 17.83
CA ASN A 141 1.01 -5.68 18.02
C ASN A 141 1.79 -4.40 17.75
N CYS A 142 1.12 -3.30 17.41
CA CYS A 142 1.76 -2.02 17.15
C CYS A 142 2.05 -1.30 18.46
N SER A 143 3.24 -0.70 18.59
CA SER A 143 3.62 0.07 19.78
C SER A 143 2.73 1.27 20.05
N LYS A 144 1.98 1.74 19.07
CA LYS A 144 1.05 2.88 19.18
C LYS A 144 -0.36 2.48 19.62
N PHE A 145 -0.69 1.18 19.58
CA PHE A 145 -2.00 0.71 19.99
C PHE A 145 -2.14 0.78 21.53
N PRO A 146 -3.33 1.18 22.09
CA PRO A 146 -4.55 1.61 21.39
C PRO A 146 -4.59 3.11 21.07
N SER A 147 -3.55 3.87 21.35
CA SER A 147 -3.49 5.33 21.22
C SER A 147 -2.98 5.78 19.85
N CYS A 148 -3.15 4.96 18.83
CA CYS A 148 -2.74 5.28 17.47
C CYS A 148 -3.46 6.54 16.94
N ASP A 149 -2.69 7.50 16.46
CA ASP A 149 -3.18 8.76 15.93
C ASP A 149 -3.31 8.77 14.39
N GLU A 150 -3.07 7.64 13.74
CA GLU A 150 -3.30 7.52 12.30
C GLU A 150 -4.78 7.75 11.97
N ILE A 151 -4.99 8.34 10.78
CA ILE A 151 -6.33 8.65 10.27
C ILE A 151 -6.80 7.49 9.42
N ALA A 152 -8.04 7.05 9.63
CA ALA A 152 -8.69 6.03 8.82
C ALA A 152 -9.36 6.69 7.62
N MET A 153 -9.06 6.20 6.43
CA MET A 153 -9.63 6.72 5.19
C MET A 153 -10.14 5.58 4.32
N ILE A 154 -11.21 5.83 3.57
CA ILE A 154 -11.82 4.86 2.67
C ILE A 154 -12.04 5.48 1.30
N ARG A 155 -11.88 4.65 0.27
CA ARG A 155 -12.36 4.93 -1.08
C ARG A 155 -13.35 3.85 -1.48
N GLU A 156 -14.54 4.26 -1.91
CA GLU A 156 -15.53 3.34 -2.45
C GLU A 156 -15.29 3.13 -3.94
N LEU A 157 -15.42 1.88 -4.38
CA LEU A 157 -15.25 1.51 -5.78
C LEU A 157 -16.62 1.26 -6.39
N ALA A 158 -16.82 1.79 -7.60
CA ALA A 158 -18.04 1.50 -8.35
C ALA A 158 -18.11 0.00 -8.64
N PRO A 159 -19.29 -0.64 -8.49
CA PRO A 159 -19.43 -2.04 -8.86
C PRO A 159 -19.13 -2.22 -10.35
N THR A 160 -18.44 -3.32 -10.71
CA THR A 160 -18.23 -3.67 -12.10
C THR A 160 -19.59 -3.92 -12.74
N PRO A 161 -19.91 -3.28 -13.89
CA PRO A 161 -21.18 -3.54 -14.57
C PRO A 161 -21.33 -5.03 -14.88
N VAL A 162 -22.53 -5.57 -14.62
CA VAL A 162 -22.85 -6.97 -14.91
C VAL A 162 -22.72 -7.21 -16.43
N GLY A 163 -21.97 -8.25 -16.80
CA GLY A 163 -21.76 -8.59 -18.21
C GLY A 163 -20.51 -7.99 -18.86
N VAL A 164 -19.75 -7.15 -18.14
CA VAL A 164 -18.45 -6.67 -18.58
C VAL A 164 -17.38 -7.54 -17.90
N LYS A 165 -16.71 -8.33 -18.68
CA LYS A 165 -15.62 -9.17 -18.22
C LYS A 165 -14.42 -9.00 -19.13
#